data_458a0f3e569251d108fa683d987bc877
#
_entry.id   458a0f3e569251d108fa683d987bc877
#
_cell.length_a   1.000
_cell.length_b   1.000
_cell.length_c   1.000
_cell.angle_alpha   90.00
_cell.angle_beta   90.00
_cell.angle_gamma   90.00
#
_symmetry.space_group_name_H-M   'P 1'
#
loop_
_entity.id
_entity.type
_entity.pdbx_description
1 polymer ?
#
loop_
_entity_poly.entity_id
_entity_poly.type
_entity_poly.pdbx_seq_one_letter_code
_entity_poly.pdbx_strand_id
1 'polypeptide(L)'
;MLRIPKKEKGGMMECIYGQVCMRRTSRVGVLFRLAAFFCCALLLACGGEKNGGQLKQVPRNRTLITDCSENNTCGGQIQDYNTFNPFVPGGISRIGYQFLYEPLYFFNGYRADAGLMPWIAVGHRFNEDYSEVTIDIRPGVKWSDGMPWTAHDLVFTVNMLKEHAPDLVFSTDMETWIETAVALDSLTAKIVLKSPNPRFISSYFAHVHGNGVPIVPEHIWQGEDPTTFANYDLAKGWPVVTGPYAIALSEPGQRVWDLRTDWWAAESGFHALPQVERLIFLPYMEEHQRVQNLLANNLDTCLELRPSNIITLLEQHDKMSTWTGREPPYSYMTPWPIALGFNNTEDPFADRDIRWAINFAIDREELVEIGWQGSGNYALLPLPEVPQMQPYFAAAEDLIAKYEIGLHDTARTAAIMRGKGWARGAGDGYWQKEGEAFSITIDILAHFQDLTPILVAQLKEAGFDASFRRTSDFISRMNQGTAHSFLMGNLNSMSDPYQGLSHFHSRYMRPTGEMAEYAWRWANPEFDALIDQMARTPNDAPEMMRIYREAMAIWLEEFPAIPIVQWPHRIPVNETYWTGWPSAEDPYINSSYWARSWLLVLLNFQPVG
;
A
#
# COMPACT_ATOMS: atom_id res chain seq x y z
N MET A 1 54.42 4.04 -18.65
CA MET A 1 55.44 5.13 -18.51
C MET A 1 54.91 6.17 -17.56
N LEU A 2 55.72 6.42 -16.54
CA LEU A 2 55.78 7.51 -15.54
C LEU A 2 54.66 7.49 -14.49
N ARG A 3 54.95 7.01 -13.35
CA ARG A 3 55.84 7.27 -12.19
C ARG A 3 55.09 7.99 -11.06
N ILE A 4 54.94 7.20 -9.98
CA ILE A 4 54.66 7.57 -8.61
C ILE A 4 55.85 8.38 -8.03
N PRO A 5 55.66 9.22 -6.99
CA PRO A 5 56.45 8.94 -5.81
C PRO A 5 55.65 8.86 -4.49
N LYS A 6 56.11 7.94 -3.66
CA LYS A 6 55.95 7.80 -2.22
C LYS A 6 56.77 8.85 -1.45
N LYS A 7 56.35 9.21 -0.22
CA LYS A 7 57.16 9.29 1.01
C LYS A 7 56.22 9.60 2.16
N GLU A 8 56.12 8.82 3.15
CA GLU A 8 56.89 8.37 4.33
C GLU A 8 56.75 9.25 5.58
N LYS A 9 56.24 8.59 6.62
CA LYS A 9 56.65 8.47 8.03
C LYS A 9 56.57 9.71 8.92
N GLY A 10 55.94 9.63 10.05
CA GLY A 10 56.30 9.05 11.32
C GLY A 10 55.83 9.88 12.48
N GLY A 11 55.56 9.27 13.60
CA GLY A 11 55.54 9.92 14.89
C GLY A 11 54.51 9.36 15.89
N MET A 12 54.90 8.27 16.52
CA MET A 12 54.34 7.70 17.73
C MET A 12 54.76 8.58 18.93
N MET A 13 53.84 8.88 19.84
CA MET A 13 54.20 9.14 21.22
C MET A 13 53.10 8.72 22.17
N GLU A 14 53.49 7.84 23.07
CA GLU A 14 52.77 7.27 24.22
C GLU A 14 52.78 8.17 25.45
N CYS A 15 51.92 7.78 26.39
CA CYS A 15 52.01 7.96 27.86
C CYS A 15 51.51 9.30 28.43
N ILE A 16 50.76 9.38 29.52
CA ILE A 16 50.96 8.77 30.85
C ILE A 16 49.69 8.87 31.68
N TYR A 17 49.45 7.85 32.50
CA TYR A 17 48.54 7.79 33.65
C TYR A 17 48.78 8.86 34.71
N GLY A 18 47.69 9.33 35.37
CA GLY A 18 47.74 10.12 36.57
C GLY A 18 46.47 10.02 37.39
N GLN A 19 46.39 9.04 38.30
CA GLN A 19 45.41 9.01 39.40
C GLN A 19 45.75 10.10 40.43
N VAL A 20 44.76 10.85 40.90
CA VAL A 20 44.74 11.44 42.24
C VAL A 20 43.36 11.33 42.85
N CYS A 21 43.37 10.87 44.09
CA CYS A 21 42.30 10.44 44.97
C CYS A 21 41.70 11.58 45.80
N MET A 22 40.39 11.49 46.05
CA MET A 22 39.58 11.94 47.19
C MET A 22 39.78 13.31 47.85
N ARG A 23 38.70 14.05 48.02
CA ARG A 23 38.02 14.27 49.32
C ARG A 23 36.62 14.89 49.19
N ARG A 24 35.72 14.36 50.03
CA ARG A 24 34.33 14.79 50.29
C ARG A 24 34.24 16.25 50.74
N THR A 25 33.19 16.97 50.29
CA THR A 25 32.31 17.70 51.20
C THR A 25 30.93 17.89 50.56
N SER A 26 29.94 17.63 51.36
CA SER A 26 28.49 17.73 51.13
C SER A 26 28.04 19.19 51.03
N ARG A 27 26.97 19.37 50.26
CA ARG A 27 25.99 20.45 50.17
C ARG A 27 25.92 21.05 48.77
N VAL A 28 25.15 20.46 47.89
CA VAL A 28 24.36 21.14 46.83
C VAL A 28 23.28 20.15 46.35
N GLY A 29 22.24 20.07 47.09
CA GLY A 29 21.08 19.17 46.81
C GLY A 29 19.77 19.91 46.76
N VAL A 30 19.71 21.11 46.16
CA VAL A 30 18.42 21.85 46.00
C VAL A 30 18.34 22.65 44.67
N LEU A 31 19.38 22.71 43.85
CA LEU A 31 19.38 23.55 42.64
C LEU A 31 19.17 22.80 41.32
N PHE A 32 18.92 21.47 41.33
CA PHE A 32 18.72 20.68 40.10
C PHE A 32 17.26 20.37 39.76
N ARG A 33 16.28 20.88 40.53
CA ARG A 33 14.86 20.71 40.23
C ARG A 33 14.17 21.93 39.61
N LEU A 34 14.88 23.03 39.37
CA LEU A 34 14.35 24.25 38.73
C LEU A 34 14.93 24.51 37.33
N ALA A 35 15.95 23.75 36.89
CA ALA A 35 16.53 23.90 35.55
C ALA A 35 15.83 23.08 34.46
N ALA A 36 15.02 22.06 34.81
CA ALA A 36 14.29 21.24 33.85
C ALA A 36 12.96 21.86 33.35
N PHE A 37 12.49 22.91 34.03
CA PHE A 37 11.24 23.62 33.63
C PHE A 37 11.50 24.87 32.78
N PHE A 38 12.75 25.28 32.60
CA PHE A 38 13.13 26.51 31.87
C PHE A 38 13.73 26.22 30.48
N CYS A 39 14.03 24.97 30.14
CA CYS A 39 14.54 24.61 28.81
C CYS A 39 13.45 24.38 27.75
N CYS A 40 12.19 24.25 28.12
CA CYS A 40 11.07 24.17 27.15
C CYS A 40 10.50 25.53 26.71
N ALA A 41 10.98 26.64 27.30
CA ALA A 41 10.47 27.99 26.99
C ALA A 41 11.43 28.86 26.17
N LEU A 42 12.61 28.38 25.77
CA LEU A 42 13.67 29.17 25.13
C LEU A 42 14.07 28.71 23.71
N LEU A 43 13.26 27.89 23.04
CA LEU A 43 13.42 27.57 21.61
C LEU A 43 12.48 28.38 20.70
N LEU A 44 11.95 29.47 21.16
CA LEU A 44 11.06 30.38 20.42
C LEU A 44 11.67 31.73 20.08
N ALA A 45 12.98 31.83 19.92
CA ALA A 45 13.60 33.09 19.50
C ALA A 45 14.80 32.87 18.58
N CYS A 46 14.54 32.51 17.32
CA CYS A 46 15.40 32.88 16.21
C CYS A 46 14.49 33.30 15.05
N GLY A 47 14.48 34.61 14.79
CA GLY A 47 13.54 35.26 13.91
C GLY A 47 13.73 34.96 12.43
N GLY A 48 12.64 34.72 11.79
CA GLY A 48 12.31 34.97 10.40
C GLY A 48 10.87 35.41 10.43
N GLU A 49 10.56 36.55 9.89
CA GLU A 49 9.18 37.02 9.72
C GLU A 49 8.40 35.95 8.95
N LYS A 50 7.60 35.16 9.66
CA LYS A 50 6.58 34.28 9.09
C LYS A 50 5.23 34.87 9.44
N ASN A 51 4.46 35.25 8.44
CA ASN A 51 3.01 35.41 8.51
C ASN A 51 2.40 34.05 8.86
N GLY A 52 2.48 33.64 10.10
CA GLY A 52 1.89 32.43 10.64
C GLY A 52 0.93 32.80 11.74
N GLY A 53 -0.36 32.76 11.47
CA GLY A 53 -1.38 32.78 12.52
C GLY A 53 -1.05 31.66 13.52
N GLN A 54 -1.16 31.98 14.82
CA GLN A 54 -0.92 31.02 15.88
C GLN A 54 -1.96 29.88 15.75
N LEU A 55 -1.51 28.61 15.66
CA LEU A 55 -2.42 27.46 15.60
C LEU A 55 -3.41 27.50 16.79
N LYS A 56 -4.67 27.20 16.51
CA LYS A 56 -5.70 27.01 17.56
C LYS A 56 -5.17 26.00 18.59
N GLN A 57 -5.41 26.24 19.85
CA GLN A 57 -5.14 25.27 20.91
C GLN A 57 -6.16 24.13 20.83
N VAL A 58 -5.71 22.89 20.59
CA VAL A 58 -6.54 21.68 20.59
C VAL A 58 -5.96 20.70 21.60
N PRO A 59 -6.74 20.21 22.57
CA PRO A 59 -6.22 19.31 23.60
C PRO A 59 -5.85 17.94 23.02
N ARG A 60 -4.95 17.20 23.68
CA ARG A 60 -4.42 15.92 23.22
C ARG A 60 -5.52 14.87 22.99
N ASN A 61 -6.53 14.82 23.84
CA ASN A 61 -7.67 13.91 23.71
C ASN A 61 -8.70 14.34 22.63
N ARG A 62 -8.41 15.38 21.85
CA ARG A 62 -9.13 15.80 20.66
C ARG A 62 -8.22 15.81 19.41
N THR A 63 -6.99 15.39 19.59
CA THR A 63 -5.97 15.34 18.54
C THR A 63 -5.60 13.89 18.23
N LEU A 64 -5.55 13.53 16.96
CA LEU A 64 -5.04 12.26 16.48
C LEU A 64 -3.68 12.48 15.85
N ILE A 65 -2.69 11.68 16.25
CA ILE A 65 -1.30 11.84 15.84
C ILE A 65 -0.77 10.53 15.25
N THR A 66 -0.20 10.61 14.05
CA THR A 66 0.45 9.48 13.38
C THR A 66 1.76 9.93 12.72
N ASP A 67 2.59 8.99 12.32
CA ASP A 67 3.74 9.26 11.46
C ASP A 67 3.37 9.16 9.98
N CYS A 68 4.36 9.37 9.13
CA CYS A 68 4.26 9.23 7.68
C CYS A 68 4.82 7.88 7.22
N SER A 69 4.44 7.40 6.06
CA SER A 69 5.05 6.20 5.48
C SER A 69 6.46 6.48 4.96
N GLU A 70 7.34 5.47 5.00
CA GLU A 70 8.71 5.54 4.48
C GLU A 70 8.78 5.93 3.00
N ASN A 71 7.75 5.58 2.26
CA ASN A 71 7.71 5.79 0.83
C ASN A 71 7.52 7.27 0.49
N ASN A 72 8.36 7.76 -0.42
CA ASN A 72 8.28 9.04 -1.10
C ASN A 72 8.92 10.21 -0.33
N THR A 73 8.13 11.12 0.15
CA THR A 73 8.52 12.49 0.47
C THR A 73 8.59 12.77 1.97
N CYS A 74 8.63 11.72 2.80
CA CYS A 74 8.53 11.87 4.26
C CYS A 74 9.76 11.41 5.06
N GLY A 75 10.82 10.96 4.42
CA GLY A 75 12.05 10.50 5.11
C GLY A 75 12.74 11.63 5.86
N GLY A 76 12.64 11.61 7.20
CA GLY A 76 13.22 12.63 8.09
C GLY A 76 12.52 13.98 8.08
N GLN A 77 11.84 14.34 6.99
CA GLN A 77 11.01 15.55 6.86
C GLN A 77 10.02 15.40 5.70
N ILE A 78 8.89 16.11 5.78
CA ILE A 78 7.88 16.15 4.74
C ILE A 78 8.39 17.05 3.61
N GLN A 79 8.68 16.48 2.44
CA GLN A 79 9.27 17.21 1.32
C GLN A 79 8.23 17.99 0.50
N ASP A 80 7.02 17.42 0.34
CA ASP A 80 5.91 18.02 -0.42
C ASP A 80 4.98 18.86 0.45
N TYR A 81 5.52 19.52 1.49
CA TYR A 81 4.73 20.28 2.47
C TYR A 81 3.95 21.46 1.85
N ASN A 82 4.35 21.93 0.69
CA ASN A 82 3.75 23.06 -0.02
C ASN A 82 3.13 22.68 -1.39
N THR A 83 2.83 21.39 -1.60
CA THR A 83 2.20 20.90 -2.83
C THR A 83 1.06 19.95 -2.48
N PHE A 84 -0.12 20.22 -3.04
CA PHE A 84 -1.34 19.44 -2.82
C PHE A 84 -2.04 19.09 -4.15
N ASN A 85 -1.27 18.93 -5.20
CA ASN A 85 -1.74 18.46 -6.49
C ASN A 85 -1.78 16.92 -6.50
N PRO A 86 -2.96 16.28 -6.60
CA PRO A 86 -3.08 14.83 -6.51
C PRO A 86 -2.67 14.09 -7.79
N PHE A 87 -2.34 14.81 -8.87
CA PHE A 87 -2.11 14.22 -10.19
C PHE A 87 -0.64 14.21 -10.63
N VAL A 88 0.26 14.92 -9.94
CA VAL A 88 1.68 14.94 -10.30
C VAL A 88 2.33 13.60 -9.96
N PRO A 89 2.98 12.91 -10.93
CA PRO A 89 3.64 11.63 -10.67
C PRO A 89 4.77 11.73 -9.63
N GLY A 90 4.83 10.79 -8.71
CA GLY A 90 5.94 10.64 -7.76
C GLY A 90 6.08 11.72 -6.68
N GLY A 91 5.27 12.76 -6.72
CA GLY A 91 5.38 13.92 -5.82
C GLY A 91 4.45 13.93 -4.62
N ILE A 92 3.70 12.88 -4.38
CA ILE A 92 2.61 12.90 -3.41
C ILE A 92 2.98 12.07 -2.18
N SER A 93 3.18 12.74 -1.04
CA SER A 93 3.04 12.06 0.23
C SER A 93 1.57 11.66 0.37
N ARG A 94 1.32 10.41 0.75
CA ARG A 94 -0.06 9.91 0.93
C ARG A 94 -0.75 10.47 2.18
N ILE A 95 -0.16 11.46 2.84
CA ILE A 95 -0.66 12.03 4.07
C ILE A 95 -1.59 13.20 3.82
N GLY A 96 -2.84 13.01 4.14
CA GLY A 96 -3.86 14.05 4.13
C GLY A 96 -4.63 14.20 2.82
N TYR A 97 -4.17 13.61 1.72
CA TYR A 97 -4.90 13.66 0.43
C TYR A 97 -6.27 12.98 0.49
N GLN A 98 -6.42 11.94 1.30
CA GLN A 98 -7.68 11.27 1.58
C GLN A 98 -8.74 12.18 2.26
N PHE A 99 -8.34 13.35 2.75
CA PHE A 99 -9.23 14.34 3.35
C PHE A 99 -9.51 15.54 2.45
N LEU A 100 -8.76 15.67 1.34
CA LEU A 100 -8.95 16.76 0.39
C LEU A 100 -10.23 16.55 -0.41
N TYR A 101 -10.29 15.43 -1.10
CA TYR A 101 -11.33 15.14 -2.07
C TYR A 101 -12.02 13.84 -1.69
N GLU A 102 -13.27 13.94 -1.29
CA GLU A 102 -14.08 12.76 -1.02
C GLU A 102 -14.43 12.08 -2.33
N PRO A 103 -14.54 10.72 -2.34
CA PRO A 103 -14.81 9.96 -3.55
C PRO A 103 -16.28 10.02 -3.96
N LEU A 104 -16.57 9.59 -5.20
CA LEU A 104 -17.94 9.28 -5.58
C LEU A 104 -18.46 8.08 -4.78
N TYR A 105 -17.60 7.09 -4.56
CA TYR A 105 -17.90 5.88 -3.77
C TYR A 105 -16.71 5.51 -2.89
N PHE A 106 -16.98 4.96 -1.72
CA PHE A 106 -16.02 4.11 -1.01
C PHE A 106 -16.23 2.65 -1.39
N PHE A 107 -15.26 1.80 -1.09
CA PHE A 107 -15.37 0.36 -1.28
C PHE A 107 -14.84 -0.38 -0.04
N ASN A 108 -15.64 -1.33 0.47
CA ASN A 108 -15.23 -2.20 1.56
C ASN A 108 -15.19 -3.66 1.10
N GLY A 109 -14.02 -4.22 0.96
CA GLY A 109 -13.79 -5.65 0.65
C GLY A 109 -13.68 -6.55 1.88
N TYR A 110 -13.64 -5.97 3.09
CA TYR A 110 -13.48 -6.71 4.36
C TYR A 110 -14.79 -7.27 4.91
N ARG A 111 -15.92 -6.95 4.27
CA ARG A 111 -17.24 -7.50 4.57
C ARG A 111 -17.85 -8.08 3.30
N ALA A 112 -18.39 -9.29 3.40
CA ALA A 112 -19.01 -9.96 2.26
C ALA A 112 -20.27 -9.24 1.73
N ASP A 113 -20.97 -8.52 2.60
CA ASP A 113 -22.23 -7.82 2.34
C ASP A 113 -22.06 -6.33 2.02
N ALA A 114 -20.84 -5.80 2.00
CA ALA A 114 -20.59 -4.38 1.77
C ALA A 114 -20.28 -4.08 0.28
N GLY A 115 -19.02 -3.91 -0.10
CA GLY A 115 -18.65 -3.57 -1.47
C GLY A 115 -18.70 -2.07 -1.74
N LEU A 116 -19.37 -1.66 -2.82
CA LEU A 116 -19.44 -0.28 -3.26
C LEU A 116 -20.44 0.52 -2.40
N MET A 117 -19.95 1.58 -1.75
CA MET A 117 -20.71 2.43 -0.84
C MET A 117 -20.89 3.83 -1.46
N PRO A 118 -22.12 4.25 -1.86
CA PRO A 118 -22.39 5.58 -2.39
C PRO A 118 -22.01 6.69 -1.42
N TRP A 119 -21.26 7.70 -1.92
CA TRP A 119 -20.82 8.84 -1.10
C TRP A 119 -21.23 10.17 -1.77
N ILE A 120 -20.36 10.82 -2.57
CA ILE A 120 -20.75 11.99 -3.38
C ILE A 120 -21.73 11.58 -4.47
N ALA A 121 -21.55 10.44 -5.13
CA ALA A 121 -22.58 9.87 -5.96
C ALA A 121 -23.66 9.18 -5.10
N VAL A 122 -24.92 9.25 -5.52
CA VAL A 122 -26.02 8.47 -4.93
C VAL A 122 -26.23 7.16 -5.66
N GLY A 123 -25.75 7.04 -6.90
CA GLY A 123 -25.83 5.83 -7.71
C GLY A 123 -25.30 6.05 -9.13
N HIS A 124 -25.27 4.98 -9.90
CA HIS A 124 -24.94 5.00 -11.32
C HIS A 124 -25.73 3.94 -12.08
N ARG A 125 -25.81 4.12 -13.38
CA ARG A 125 -26.48 3.18 -14.29
C ARG A 125 -25.66 3.02 -15.56
N PHE A 126 -25.29 1.78 -15.89
CA PHE A 126 -24.75 1.45 -17.20
C PHE A 126 -25.87 1.23 -18.22
N ASN A 127 -25.57 1.44 -19.50
CA ASN A 127 -26.36 0.91 -20.57
C ASN A 127 -26.16 -0.63 -20.68
N GLU A 128 -26.88 -1.28 -21.60
CA GLU A 128 -26.96 -2.74 -21.73
C GLU A 128 -25.60 -3.39 -21.99
N ASP A 129 -24.72 -2.74 -22.74
CA ASP A 129 -23.40 -3.26 -23.14
C ASP A 129 -22.22 -2.69 -22.35
N TYR A 130 -22.46 -1.92 -21.28
CA TYR A 130 -21.42 -1.30 -20.43
C TYR A 130 -20.48 -0.32 -21.17
N SER A 131 -20.91 0.21 -22.31
CA SER A 131 -20.17 1.24 -23.06
C SER A 131 -20.52 2.66 -22.62
N GLU A 132 -21.52 2.83 -21.75
CA GLU A 132 -22.02 4.12 -21.30
C GLU A 132 -22.45 4.04 -19.83
N VAL A 133 -22.06 5.02 -19.02
CA VAL A 133 -22.49 5.12 -17.63
C VAL A 133 -23.03 6.51 -17.32
N THR A 134 -24.18 6.55 -16.65
CA THR A 134 -24.77 7.76 -16.06
C THR A 134 -24.56 7.73 -14.55
N ILE A 135 -24.06 8.81 -13.98
CA ILE A 135 -23.73 8.96 -12.56
C ILE A 135 -24.62 10.04 -11.97
N ASP A 136 -25.35 9.72 -10.90
CA ASP A 136 -26.21 10.64 -10.17
C ASP A 136 -25.47 11.18 -8.95
N ILE A 137 -25.38 12.49 -8.81
CA ILE A 137 -24.64 13.21 -7.77
C ILE A 137 -25.59 13.55 -6.61
N ARG A 138 -25.08 13.49 -5.38
CA ARG A 138 -25.81 13.84 -4.18
C ARG A 138 -26.10 15.34 -4.13
N PRO A 139 -27.36 15.76 -3.95
CA PRO A 139 -27.69 17.17 -3.76
C PRO A 139 -27.08 17.72 -2.46
N GLY A 140 -26.62 18.97 -2.50
CA GLY A 140 -26.13 19.69 -1.33
C GLY A 140 -24.66 19.45 -0.99
N VAL A 141 -23.91 18.71 -1.79
CA VAL A 141 -22.45 18.62 -1.66
C VAL A 141 -21.83 19.98 -2.00
N LYS A 142 -20.88 20.43 -1.17
CA LYS A 142 -20.21 21.72 -1.32
C LYS A 142 -18.70 21.59 -1.14
N TRP A 143 -17.98 22.43 -1.81
CA TRP A 143 -16.57 22.72 -1.58
C TRP A 143 -16.38 23.56 -0.30
N SER A 144 -15.17 23.61 0.22
CA SER A 144 -14.83 24.34 1.47
C SER A 144 -14.93 25.86 1.35
N ASP A 145 -15.02 26.40 0.16
CA ASP A 145 -15.28 27.82 -0.12
C ASP A 145 -16.77 28.14 -0.28
N GLY A 146 -17.64 27.13 -0.08
CA GLY A 146 -19.09 27.24 -0.18
C GLY A 146 -19.67 27.06 -1.57
N MET A 147 -18.84 26.92 -2.60
CA MET A 147 -19.30 26.63 -3.96
C MET A 147 -19.94 25.22 -4.02
N PRO A 148 -21.05 25.04 -4.77
CA PRO A 148 -21.64 23.71 -4.93
C PRO A 148 -20.70 22.79 -5.70
N TRP A 149 -20.58 21.54 -5.25
CA TRP A 149 -19.97 20.48 -6.02
C TRP A 149 -20.99 19.95 -7.02
N THR A 150 -20.62 19.84 -8.29
CA THR A 150 -21.55 19.50 -9.37
C THR A 150 -20.97 18.49 -10.34
N ALA A 151 -21.81 17.94 -11.22
CA ALA A 151 -21.38 17.09 -12.32
C ALA A 151 -20.35 17.77 -13.25
N HIS A 152 -20.29 19.10 -13.27
CA HIS A 152 -19.27 19.84 -14.04
C HIS A 152 -17.87 19.61 -13.48
N ASP A 153 -17.68 19.54 -12.15
CA ASP A 153 -16.39 19.24 -11.54
C ASP A 153 -15.87 17.85 -11.93
N LEU A 154 -16.77 16.85 -11.97
CA LEU A 154 -16.44 15.51 -12.46
C LEU A 154 -16.01 15.52 -13.93
N VAL A 155 -16.81 16.15 -14.78
CA VAL A 155 -16.56 16.24 -16.23
C VAL A 155 -15.28 17.02 -16.52
N PHE A 156 -15.09 18.15 -15.84
CA PHE A 156 -13.86 18.94 -15.93
C PHE A 156 -12.63 18.09 -15.57
N THR A 157 -12.65 17.41 -14.42
CA THR A 157 -11.51 16.59 -13.96
C THR A 157 -11.16 15.50 -14.96
N VAL A 158 -12.17 14.78 -15.47
CA VAL A 158 -11.98 13.69 -16.44
C VAL A 158 -11.37 14.24 -17.74
N ASN A 159 -11.91 15.32 -18.28
CA ASN A 159 -11.42 15.91 -19.54
C ASN A 159 -10.00 16.48 -19.36
N MET A 160 -9.71 17.18 -18.25
CA MET A 160 -8.38 17.66 -17.92
C MET A 160 -7.36 16.51 -17.92
N LEU A 161 -7.70 15.38 -17.27
CA LEU A 161 -6.82 14.22 -17.26
C LEU A 161 -6.60 13.64 -18.65
N LYS A 162 -7.68 13.49 -19.46
CA LYS A 162 -7.55 13.03 -20.84
C LYS A 162 -6.62 13.91 -21.69
N GLU A 163 -6.77 15.23 -21.57
CA GLU A 163 -5.99 16.20 -22.35
C GLU A 163 -4.50 16.19 -21.99
N HIS A 164 -4.15 15.79 -20.77
CA HIS A 164 -2.77 15.74 -20.28
C HIS A 164 -2.18 14.33 -20.18
N ALA A 165 -2.73 13.37 -20.94
CA ALA A 165 -2.12 12.04 -21.04
C ALA A 165 -0.82 12.09 -21.86
N PRO A 166 0.29 11.46 -21.40
CA PRO A 166 0.41 10.58 -20.22
C PRO A 166 1.00 11.26 -18.98
N ASP A 167 1.00 12.59 -18.88
CA ASP A 167 1.85 13.36 -17.95
C ASP A 167 1.32 13.37 -16.50
N LEU A 168 0.04 13.05 -16.28
CA LEU A 168 -0.61 13.04 -14.98
C LEU A 168 -1.02 11.63 -14.54
N VAL A 169 -1.08 11.43 -13.23
CA VAL A 169 -1.63 10.20 -12.64
C VAL A 169 -3.09 10.05 -13.09
N PHE A 170 -3.51 8.84 -13.50
CA PHE A 170 -4.81 8.49 -14.11
C PHE A 170 -5.06 9.04 -15.53
N SER A 171 -4.20 9.88 -16.08
CA SER A 171 -4.45 10.50 -17.38
C SER A 171 -4.49 9.46 -18.52
N THR A 172 -3.55 8.53 -18.55
CA THR A 172 -3.53 7.43 -19.52
C THR A 172 -4.79 6.55 -19.43
N ASP A 173 -5.28 6.28 -18.21
CA ASP A 173 -6.50 5.52 -18.00
C ASP A 173 -7.73 6.27 -18.56
N MET A 174 -7.85 7.56 -18.23
CA MET A 174 -8.98 8.38 -18.70
C MET A 174 -8.95 8.52 -20.22
N GLU A 175 -7.76 8.71 -20.82
CA GLU A 175 -7.61 8.74 -22.27
C GLU A 175 -7.95 7.39 -22.92
N THR A 176 -7.49 6.28 -22.33
CA THR A 176 -7.72 4.91 -22.83
C THR A 176 -9.21 4.55 -22.84
N TRP A 177 -9.90 4.85 -21.75
CA TRP A 177 -11.27 4.38 -21.56
C TRP A 177 -12.35 5.34 -22.06
N ILE A 178 -12.15 6.66 -21.93
CA ILE A 178 -13.23 7.61 -22.11
C ILE A 178 -13.24 8.22 -23.51
N GLU A 179 -14.32 7.99 -24.24
CA GLU A 179 -14.62 8.70 -25.49
C GLU A 179 -15.08 10.13 -25.17
N THR A 180 -16.18 10.29 -24.44
CA THR A 180 -16.72 11.58 -24.03
C THR A 180 -17.24 11.56 -22.60
N ALA A 181 -17.17 12.72 -21.93
CA ALA A 181 -17.81 12.95 -20.64
C ALA A 181 -18.57 14.29 -20.71
N VAL A 182 -19.83 14.31 -20.29
CA VAL A 182 -20.71 15.49 -20.33
C VAL A 182 -21.57 15.58 -19.07
N ALA A 183 -21.78 16.78 -18.56
CA ALA A 183 -22.79 17.06 -17.53
C ALA A 183 -24.14 17.24 -18.26
N LEU A 184 -25.11 16.39 -17.94
CA LEU A 184 -26.47 16.50 -18.46
C LEU A 184 -27.23 17.62 -17.74
N ASP A 185 -26.93 17.78 -16.47
CA ASP A 185 -27.35 18.86 -15.60
C ASP A 185 -26.35 18.97 -14.42
N SER A 186 -26.64 19.81 -13.43
CA SER A 186 -25.72 20.03 -12.29
C SER A 186 -25.52 18.78 -11.39
N LEU A 187 -26.40 17.80 -11.45
CA LEU A 187 -26.37 16.59 -10.61
C LEU A 187 -26.25 15.29 -11.39
N THR A 188 -26.13 15.35 -12.71
CA THR A 188 -26.10 14.16 -13.56
C THR A 188 -24.98 14.25 -14.57
N ALA A 189 -24.01 13.36 -14.46
CA ALA A 189 -22.93 13.19 -15.43
C ALA A 189 -23.13 11.93 -16.28
N LYS A 190 -22.76 12.01 -17.55
CA LYS A 190 -22.75 10.88 -18.48
C LYS A 190 -21.35 10.71 -19.04
N ILE A 191 -20.83 9.48 -18.99
CA ILE A 191 -19.54 9.09 -19.57
C ILE A 191 -19.78 8.01 -20.61
N VAL A 192 -19.29 8.22 -21.83
CA VAL A 192 -19.26 7.25 -22.91
C VAL A 192 -17.86 6.66 -23.00
N LEU A 193 -17.76 5.35 -23.01
CA LEU A 193 -16.50 4.60 -23.04
C LEU A 193 -16.16 4.19 -24.48
N LYS A 194 -14.87 4.13 -24.81
CA LYS A 194 -14.35 3.64 -26.10
C LYS A 194 -14.59 2.13 -26.28
N SER A 195 -14.78 1.41 -25.19
CA SER A 195 -15.10 -0.02 -25.17
C SER A 195 -15.86 -0.39 -23.88
N PRO A 196 -16.66 -1.48 -23.89
CA PRO A 196 -17.37 -1.95 -22.71
C PRO A 196 -16.47 -2.17 -21.49
N ASN A 197 -16.85 -1.60 -20.33
CA ASN A 197 -16.13 -1.80 -19.08
C ASN A 197 -17.07 -1.80 -17.86
N PRO A 198 -17.57 -2.97 -17.42
CA PRO A 198 -18.48 -3.07 -16.28
C PRO A 198 -17.82 -2.69 -14.94
N ARG A 199 -16.47 -2.61 -14.89
CA ARG A 199 -15.69 -2.24 -13.69
C ARG A 199 -15.30 -0.78 -13.64
N PHE A 200 -15.69 0.02 -14.63
CA PHE A 200 -15.22 1.40 -14.78
C PHE A 200 -15.43 2.24 -13.50
N ILE A 201 -16.60 2.14 -12.88
CA ILE A 201 -16.88 2.87 -11.63
C ILE A 201 -16.05 2.35 -10.46
N SER A 202 -15.99 1.05 -10.25
CA SER A 202 -15.24 0.47 -9.13
C SER A 202 -13.72 0.65 -9.27
N SER A 203 -13.21 0.66 -10.49
CA SER A 203 -11.77 0.83 -10.75
C SER A 203 -11.29 2.27 -10.62
N TYR A 204 -12.13 3.25 -11.01
CA TYR A 204 -11.67 4.64 -11.12
C TYR A 204 -12.36 5.61 -10.19
N PHE A 205 -13.60 5.37 -9.76
CA PHE A 205 -14.37 6.32 -8.96
C PHE A 205 -14.73 5.81 -7.55
N ALA A 206 -14.22 4.65 -7.17
CA ALA A 206 -14.29 4.15 -5.81
C ALA A 206 -12.93 4.26 -5.12
N HIS A 207 -12.92 4.72 -3.87
CA HIS A 207 -11.72 4.66 -3.05
C HIS A 207 -11.54 3.25 -2.49
N VAL A 208 -10.65 2.51 -3.13
CA VAL A 208 -10.21 1.17 -2.73
C VAL A 208 -8.72 1.27 -2.40
N HIS A 209 -8.33 0.99 -1.18
CA HIS A 209 -6.95 1.03 -0.72
C HIS A 209 -6.21 2.34 -1.12
N GLY A 210 -5.49 2.36 -2.22
CA GLY A 210 -4.77 3.55 -2.73
C GLY A 210 -5.32 4.11 -4.04
N ASN A 211 -6.38 3.51 -4.60
CA ASN A 211 -6.94 3.85 -5.91
C ASN A 211 -8.13 4.80 -5.80
N GLY A 212 -8.54 5.35 -6.94
CA GLY A 212 -9.66 6.26 -7.11
C GLY A 212 -9.21 7.64 -7.57
N VAL A 213 -9.85 8.16 -8.62
CA VAL A 213 -9.60 9.48 -9.20
C VAL A 213 -10.14 10.55 -8.26
N PRO A 214 -9.32 11.45 -7.71
CA PRO A 214 -9.80 12.62 -7.00
C PRO A 214 -10.53 13.55 -7.97
N ILE A 215 -11.70 14.04 -7.59
CA ILE A 215 -12.39 15.08 -8.36
C ILE A 215 -11.99 16.43 -7.77
N VAL A 216 -11.59 17.36 -8.62
CA VAL A 216 -11.09 18.69 -8.22
C VAL A 216 -12.08 19.79 -8.59
N PRO A 217 -12.08 20.93 -7.87
CA PRO A 217 -12.99 22.03 -8.13
C PRO A 217 -12.64 22.74 -9.45
N GLU A 218 -13.54 22.69 -10.44
CA GLU A 218 -13.35 23.33 -11.74
C GLU A 218 -12.97 24.81 -11.59
N HIS A 219 -13.67 25.56 -10.74
CA HIS A 219 -13.47 27.00 -10.55
C HIS A 219 -12.09 27.40 -9.97
N ILE A 220 -11.33 26.43 -9.42
CA ILE A 220 -9.96 26.64 -8.93
C ILE A 220 -8.94 26.18 -9.97
N TRP A 221 -9.22 25.07 -10.65
CA TRP A 221 -8.26 24.43 -11.55
C TRP A 221 -8.36 24.92 -12.99
N GLN A 222 -9.50 25.50 -13.37
CA GLN A 222 -9.70 26.01 -14.72
C GLN A 222 -8.71 27.15 -15.03
N GLY A 223 -7.88 26.94 -16.05
CA GLY A 223 -6.86 27.89 -16.48
C GLY A 223 -5.50 27.77 -15.80
N GLU A 224 -5.37 26.87 -14.82
CA GLU A 224 -4.08 26.46 -14.27
C GLU A 224 -3.46 25.33 -15.11
N ASP A 225 -2.13 25.27 -15.17
CA ASP A 225 -1.44 24.12 -15.75
C ASP A 225 -1.40 22.97 -14.72
N PRO A 226 -2.16 21.87 -14.91
CA PRO A 226 -2.27 20.82 -13.91
C PRO A 226 -0.98 20.03 -13.69
N THR A 227 0.02 20.14 -14.57
CA THR A 227 1.32 19.48 -14.40
C THR A 227 2.22 20.20 -13.40
N THR A 228 1.98 21.49 -13.17
CA THR A 228 2.81 22.36 -12.32
C THR A 228 2.04 23.08 -11.21
N PHE A 229 0.71 23.06 -11.25
CA PHE A 229 -0.13 23.72 -10.25
C PHE A 229 0.07 23.13 -8.86
N ALA A 230 0.58 23.93 -7.92
CA ALA A 230 0.88 23.46 -6.56
C ALA A 230 -0.39 23.23 -5.72
N ASN A 231 -1.52 23.85 -6.06
CA ASN A 231 -2.78 23.80 -5.29
C ASN A 231 -2.57 24.07 -3.79
N TYR A 232 -1.74 25.09 -3.47
CA TYR A 232 -1.42 25.44 -2.09
C TYR A 232 -1.20 26.97 -1.94
N ASP A 233 -2.10 27.60 -1.21
CA ASP A 233 -2.00 28.99 -0.76
C ASP A 233 -2.97 29.19 0.42
N LEU A 234 -2.47 29.09 1.64
CA LEU A 234 -3.33 29.22 2.83
C LEU A 234 -3.99 30.60 2.97
N ALA A 235 -3.40 31.65 2.37
CA ALA A 235 -4.01 33.00 2.40
C ALA A 235 -5.24 33.07 1.48
N LYS A 236 -5.31 32.25 0.45
CA LYS A 236 -6.47 32.08 -0.43
C LYS A 236 -7.45 30.99 0.05
N GLY A 237 -7.13 30.29 1.13
CA GLY A 237 -7.89 29.13 1.58
C GLY A 237 -7.67 27.87 0.74
N TRP A 238 -6.54 27.75 0.02
CA TRP A 238 -6.19 26.61 -0.79
C TRP A 238 -5.36 25.58 -0.01
N PRO A 239 -5.55 24.28 -0.26
CA PRO A 239 -6.48 23.66 -1.22
C PRO A 239 -7.94 23.80 -0.82
N VAL A 240 -8.81 24.05 -1.81
CA VAL A 240 -10.27 23.94 -1.66
C VAL A 240 -10.64 22.47 -1.66
N VAL A 241 -11.39 22.02 -0.64
CA VAL A 241 -11.62 20.61 -0.33
C VAL A 241 -13.11 20.28 -0.19
N THR A 242 -13.49 19.01 -0.30
CA THR A 242 -14.82 18.53 0.07
C THR A 242 -14.87 18.00 1.49
N GLY A 243 -13.79 17.39 1.98
CA GLY A 243 -13.73 16.68 3.24
C GLY A 243 -13.87 17.55 4.50
N PRO A 244 -14.05 16.92 5.67
CA PRO A 244 -14.30 17.63 6.93
C PRO A 244 -13.06 18.31 7.52
N TYR A 245 -11.89 18.20 6.92
CA TYR A 245 -10.65 18.79 7.41
C TYR A 245 -10.02 19.76 6.41
N ALA A 246 -9.44 20.81 6.92
CA ALA A 246 -8.64 21.77 6.17
C ALA A 246 -7.22 21.86 6.73
N ILE A 247 -6.26 22.24 5.90
CA ILE A 247 -4.87 22.42 6.31
C ILE A 247 -4.76 23.64 7.21
N ALA A 248 -4.30 23.43 8.46
CA ALA A 248 -3.97 24.48 9.40
C ALA A 248 -2.46 24.83 9.36
N LEU A 249 -1.61 23.84 9.09
CA LEU A 249 -0.16 24.03 8.95
C LEU A 249 0.40 22.91 8.07
N SER A 250 1.31 23.25 7.18
CA SER A 250 2.11 22.25 6.45
C SER A 250 3.54 22.74 6.32
N GLU A 251 4.46 22.03 6.95
CA GLU A 251 5.88 22.35 7.00
C GLU A 251 6.74 21.07 7.04
N PRO A 252 8.06 21.14 6.81
CA PRO A 252 8.90 19.93 6.80
C PRO A 252 8.83 19.06 8.07
N GLY A 253 8.53 19.65 9.22
CA GLY A 253 8.47 18.95 10.52
C GLY A 253 7.12 18.34 10.85
N GLN A 254 6.04 18.78 10.23
CA GLN A 254 4.68 18.28 10.49
C GLN A 254 3.66 18.81 9.47
N ARG A 255 2.56 18.08 9.36
CA ARG A 255 1.35 18.51 8.66
C ARG A 255 0.16 18.43 9.59
N VAL A 256 -0.56 19.55 9.74
CA VAL A 256 -1.69 19.68 10.68
C VAL A 256 -2.96 19.98 9.92
N TRP A 257 -3.99 19.22 10.22
CA TRP A 257 -5.34 19.38 9.67
C TRP A 257 -6.31 19.68 10.81
N ASP A 258 -7.10 20.73 10.67
CA ASP A 258 -8.14 21.09 11.65
C ASP A 258 -9.54 20.80 11.09
N LEU A 259 -10.42 20.33 11.97
CA LEU A 259 -11.80 20.06 11.65
C LEU A 259 -12.53 21.35 11.25
N ARG A 260 -13.25 21.29 10.14
CA ARG A 260 -14.19 22.30 9.67
C ARG A 260 -15.58 22.02 10.24
N THR A 261 -16.27 23.07 10.66
CA THR A 261 -17.66 22.97 11.16
C THR A 261 -18.72 23.09 10.06
N ASP A 262 -18.33 23.55 8.88
CA ASP A 262 -19.14 23.80 7.68
C ASP A 262 -19.05 22.69 6.64
N TRP A 263 -18.76 21.46 7.08
CA TRP A 263 -18.70 20.31 6.20
C TRP A 263 -20.09 19.96 5.65
N TRP A 264 -20.18 19.82 4.33
CA TRP A 264 -21.44 19.59 3.61
C TRP A 264 -22.27 18.41 4.15
N ALA A 265 -21.61 17.30 4.54
CA ALA A 265 -22.30 16.11 5.01
C ALA A 265 -22.97 16.34 6.37
N ALA A 266 -22.37 17.17 7.24
CA ALA A 266 -22.98 17.55 8.51
C ALA A 266 -24.10 18.58 8.30
N GLU A 267 -23.91 19.56 7.41
CA GLU A 267 -24.94 20.55 7.08
C GLU A 267 -26.18 19.91 6.44
N SER A 268 -26.00 18.92 5.59
CA SER A 268 -27.08 18.20 4.91
C SER A 268 -27.74 17.12 5.79
N GLY A 269 -27.17 16.79 6.96
CA GLY A 269 -27.61 15.69 7.79
C GLY A 269 -27.25 14.29 7.23
N PHE A 270 -26.37 14.23 6.25
CA PHE A 270 -25.90 12.95 5.68
C PHE A 270 -24.99 12.20 6.66
N HIS A 271 -24.11 12.94 7.36
CA HIS A 271 -23.24 12.36 8.39
C HIS A 271 -22.96 13.36 9.52
N ALA A 272 -22.68 12.88 10.73
CA ALA A 272 -22.23 13.74 11.83
C ALA A 272 -20.78 14.21 11.61
N LEU A 273 -20.41 15.33 12.23
CA LEU A 273 -19.01 15.77 12.27
C LEU A 273 -18.15 14.74 13.01
N PRO A 274 -16.91 14.49 12.54
CA PRO A 274 -15.92 13.72 13.28
C PRO A 274 -15.67 14.29 14.69
N GLN A 275 -15.31 13.42 15.64
CA GLN A 275 -14.96 13.84 17.01
C GLN A 275 -13.49 14.28 17.13
N VAL A 276 -12.64 13.91 16.19
CA VAL A 276 -11.25 14.35 16.09
C VAL A 276 -11.22 15.80 15.61
N GLU A 277 -10.74 16.72 16.44
CA GLU A 277 -10.68 18.15 16.08
C GLU A 277 -9.39 18.51 15.33
N ARG A 278 -8.32 17.72 15.50
CA ARG A 278 -7.03 17.92 14.84
C ARG A 278 -6.37 16.61 14.46
N LEU A 279 -5.81 16.57 13.26
CA LEU A 279 -4.92 15.50 12.79
C LEU A 279 -3.51 16.05 12.67
N ILE A 280 -2.53 15.33 13.19
CA ILE A 280 -1.11 15.66 13.05
C ILE A 280 -0.39 14.48 12.41
N PHE A 281 0.26 14.75 11.29
CA PHE A 281 1.18 13.82 10.64
C PHE A 281 2.60 14.29 10.88
N LEU A 282 3.42 13.41 11.42
CA LEU A 282 4.84 13.61 11.66
C LEU A 282 5.66 12.98 10.52
N PRO A 283 6.90 13.41 10.28
CA PRO A 283 7.78 12.71 9.36
C PRO A 283 7.96 11.24 9.74
N TYR A 284 8.34 10.42 8.75
CA TYR A 284 8.68 9.02 8.97
C TYR A 284 9.68 8.86 10.10
N MET A 285 9.40 7.90 10.97
CA MET A 285 10.26 7.53 12.09
C MET A 285 10.77 6.10 11.91
N GLU A 286 11.98 5.83 12.37
CA GLU A 286 12.49 4.46 12.49
C GLU A 286 11.60 3.63 13.43
N GLU A 287 11.51 2.34 13.18
CA GLU A 287 10.56 1.46 13.88
C GLU A 287 10.68 1.51 15.41
N HIS A 288 11.91 1.55 15.95
CA HIS A 288 12.14 1.67 17.38
C HIS A 288 11.64 3.01 17.97
N GLN A 289 11.68 4.10 17.20
CA GLN A 289 11.14 5.40 17.61
C GLN A 289 9.61 5.38 17.64
N ARG A 290 8.97 4.72 16.66
CA ARG A 290 7.52 4.52 16.65
C ARG A 290 7.04 3.76 17.89
N VAL A 291 7.72 2.66 18.24
CA VAL A 291 7.43 1.87 19.45
C VAL A 291 7.51 2.74 20.71
N GLN A 292 8.58 3.52 20.87
CA GLN A 292 8.73 4.40 22.03
C GLN A 292 7.65 5.50 22.09
N ASN A 293 7.29 6.09 20.95
CA ASN A 293 6.25 7.11 20.89
C ASN A 293 4.85 6.56 21.15
N LEU A 294 4.55 5.34 20.70
CA LEU A 294 3.31 4.65 21.02
C LEU A 294 3.21 4.34 22.53
N LEU A 295 4.26 3.79 23.13
CA LEU A 295 4.32 3.52 24.57
C LEU A 295 4.18 4.79 25.43
N ALA A 296 4.66 5.93 24.93
CA ALA A 296 4.54 7.23 25.58
C ALA A 296 3.22 7.97 25.29
N ASN A 297 2.29 7.40 24.52
CA ASN A 297 1.06 8.02 24.04
C ASN A 297 1.28 9.30 23.20
N ASN A 298 2.44 9.42 22.56
CA ASN A 298 2.76 10.50 21.61
C ASN A 298 2.23 10.21 20.20
N LEU A 299 1.97 8.94 19.87
CA LEU A 299 1.30 8.48 18.65
C LEU A 299 0.04 7.70 19.02
N ASP A 300 -0.98 7.78 18.17
CA ASP A 300 -2.22 7.00 18.27
C ASP A 300 -2.19 5.77 17.34
N THR A 301 -1.44 5.85 16.26
CA THR A 301 -1.15 4.77 15.31
C THR A 301 0.14 5.10 14.56
N CYS A 302 0.67 4.15 13.82
CA CYS A 302 1.82 4.36 12.94
C CYS A 302 1.78 3.41 11.74
N LEU A 303 2.76 3.54 10.84
CA LEU A 303 3.03 2.54 9.81
C LEU A 303 3.23 1.16 10.44
N GLU A 304 2.97 0.10 9.68
CA GLU A 304 3.10 -1.29 10.14
C GLU A 304 4.42 -1.58 10.88
N LEU A 305 4.35 -2.46 11.86
CA LEU A 305 5.48 -2.90 12.65
C LEU A 305 5.75 -4.40 12.43
N ARG A 306 6.99 -4.81 12.69
CA ARG A 306 7.34 -6.23 12.73
C ARG A 306 6.64 -6.94 13.91
N PRO A 307 6.37 -8.24 13.80
CA PRO A 307 5.63 -9.00 14.82
C PRO A 307 6.21 -8.84 16.23
N SER A 308 7.53 -8.92 16.39
CA SER A 308 8.20 -8.76 17.68
C SER A 308 7.95 -7.41 18.36
N ASN A 309 7.82 -6.34 17.57
CA ASN A 309 7.51 -5.01 18.07
C ASN A 309 6.03 -4.84 18.44
N ILE A 310 5.12 -5.48 17.69
CA ILE A 310 3.71 -5.56 18.06
C ILE A 310 3.56 -6.28 19.41
N ILE A 311 4.15 -7.46 19.56
CA ILE A 311 4.12 -8.23 20.83
C ILE A 311 4.65 -7.37 21.98
N THR A 312 5.79 -6.71 21.80
CA THR A 312 6.38 -5.80 22.81
C THR A 312 5.41 -4.68 23.21
N LEU A 313 4.73 -4.06 22.25
CA LEU A 313 3.76 -3.01 22.54
C LEU A 313 2.57 -3.56 23.34
N LEU A 314 2.02 -4.69 22.91
CA LEU A 314 0.89 -5.33 23.58
C LEU A 314 1.23 -5.75 25.01
N GLU A 315 2.44 -6.27 25.26
CA GLU A 315 2.90 -6.66 26.61
C GLU A 315 3.10 -5.45 27.54
N GLN A 316 3.58 -4.31 27.02
CA GLN A 316 3.96 -3.15 27.83
C GLN A 316 2.88 -2.08 27.98
N HIS A 317 1.80 -2.14 27.19
CA HIS A 317 0.75 -1.12 27.20
C HIS A 317 -0.66 -1.72 27.03
N ASP A 318 -1.47 -1.62 28.09
CA ASP A 318 -2.80 -2.25 28.16
C ASP A 318 -3.82 -1.67 27.16
N LYS A 319 -3.60 -0.43 26.67
CA LYS A 319 -4.47 0.24 25.69
C LYS A 319 -4.01 0.06 24.24
N MET A 320 -2.98 -0.74 24.02
CA MET A 320 -2.57 -1.09 22.66
C MET A 320 -3.39 -2.26 22.14
N SER A 321 -3.77 -2.16 20.88
CA SER A 321 -4.54 -3.17 20.16
C SER A 321 -4.08 -3.23 18.70
N THR A 322 -4.64 -4.19 17.95
CA THR A 322 -4.42 -4.37 16.52
C THR A 322 -5.75 -4.77 15.85
N TRP A 323 -5.73 -5.06 14.56
CA TRP A 323 -6.92 -5.56 13.84
C TRP A 323 -7.58 -6.77 14.49
N THR A 324 -6.80 -7.74 15.00
CA THR A 324 -7.29 -8.92 15.71
C THR A 324 -7.23 -8.76 17.24
N GLY A 325 -7.23 -7.53 17.73
CA GLY A 325 -7.11 -7.25 19.16
C GLY A 325 -5.67 -7.48 19.65
N ARG A 326 -5.50 -8.36 20.61
CA ARG A 326 -4.21 -8.66 21.25
C ARG A 326 -3.66 -10.05 20.88
N GLU A 327 -4.33 -10.77 20.01
CA GLU A 327 -3.98 -12.11 19.58
C GLU A 327 -3.51 -12.13 18.11
N PRO A 328 -2.67 -13.09 17.72
CA PRO A 328 -2.28 -13.28 16.33
C PRO A 328 -3.52 -13.42 15.40
N PRO A 329 -3.40 -13.04 14.14
CA PRO A 329 -2.22 -12.60 13.39
C PRO A 329 -1.86 -11.11 13.52
N TYR A 330 -2.48 -10.34 14.39
CA TYR A 330 -2.25 -8.90 14.62
C TYR A 330 -2.47 -7.99 13.40
N SER A 331 -3.06 -8.50 12.34
CA SER A 331 -3.07 -7.86 11.02
C SER A 331 -4.40 -8.03 10.30
N TYR A 332 -4.64 -7.18 9.32
CA TYR A 332 -5.61 -7.42 8.26
C TYR A 332 -4.88 -7.76 6.94
N MET A 333 -5.56 -8.52 6.06
CA MET A 333 -5.02 -8.88 4.75
C MET A 333 -5.16 -7.72 3.77
N THR A 334 -4.09 -7.42 3.06
CA THR A 334 -4.11 -6.43 1.98
C THR A 334 -4.55 -7.07 0.66
N PRO A 335 -4.98 -6.28 -0.33
CA PRO A 335 -5.25 -6.82 -1.66
C PRO A 335 -3.96 -7.12 -2.46
N TRP A 336 -2.89 -7.58 -1.79
CA TRP A 336 -1.57 -7.77 -2.38
C TRP A 336 -1.00 -9.16 -2.04
N PRO A 337 -1.48 -10.23 -2.69
CA PRO A 337 -0.88 -11.55 -2.51
C PRO A 337 0.55 -11.57 -3.04
N ILE A 338 1.46 -12.21 -2.31
CA ILE A 338 2.88 -12.28 -2.61
C ILE A 338 3.22 -13.64 -3.18
N ALA A 339 3.98 -13.63 -4.27
CA ALA A 339 4.46 -14.82 -4.95
C ALA A 339 5.98 -14.79 -5.14
N LEU A 340 6.59 -15.94 -5.20
CA LEU A 340 7.90 -16.13 -5.79
C LEU A 340 7.70 -16.12 -7.31
N GLY A 341 8.12 -15.04 -7.94
CA GLY A 341 8.03 -14.82 -9.36
C GLY A 341 9.34 -15.13 -10.08
N PHE A 342 9.22 -15.35 -11.38
CA PHE A 342 10.33 -15.69 -12.25
C PHE A 342 10.27 -14.92 -13.57
N ASN A 343 11.42 -14.81 -14.23
CA ASN A 343 11.45 -14.53 -15.66
C ASN A 343 11.12 -15.83 -16.42
N ASN A 344 9.85 -16.02 -16.78
CA ASN A 344 9.36 -17.25 -17.41
C ASN A 344 9.82 -17.43 -18.87
N THR A 345 10.60 -16.51 -19.42
CA THR A 345 11.20 -16.63 -20.76
C THR A 345 12.61 -17.20 -20.76
N GLU A 346 13.19 -17.42 -19.58
CA GLU A 346 14.58 -17.84 -19.43
C GLU A 346 14.71 -19.17 -18.68
N ASP A 347 15.56 -20.03 -19.20
CA ASP A 347 15.92 -21.28 -18.51
C ASP A 347 16.66 -20.98 -17.18
N PRO A 348 16.43 -21.82 -16.15
CA PRO A 348 15.58 -23.01 -16.14
C PRO A 348 14.11 -22.72 -15.79
N PHE A 349 13.73 -21.46 -15.54
CA PHE A 349 12.40 -21.08 -15.06
C PHE A 349 11.33 -21.05 -16.18
N ALA A 350 11.72 -21.09 -17.45
CA ALA A 350 10.81 -21.29 -18.58
C ALA A 350 10.07 -22.64 -18.49
N ASP A 351 10.71 -23.68 -17.90
CA ASP A 351 10.12 -24.99 -17.72
C ASP A 351 9.15 -25.00 -16.51
N ARG A 352 7.85 -25.20 -16.76
CA ARG A 352 6.82 -25.25 -15.70
C ARG A 352 7.07 -26.35 -14.66
N ASP A 353 7.63 -27.50 -15.06
CA ASP A 353 7.90 -28.58 -14.14
C ASP A 353 8.99 -28.20 -13.13
N ILE A 354 9.94 -27.35 -13.52
CA ILE A 354 10.93 -26.78 -12.62
C ILE A 354 10.26 -25.86 -11.59
N ARG A 355 9.31 -25.02 -12.01
CA ARG A 355 8.55 -24.16 -11.08
C ARG A 355 7.74 -25.01 -10.09
N TRP A 356 7.14 -26.11 -10.56
CA TRP A 356 6.47 -27.08 -9.69
C TRP A 356 7.46 -27.78 -8.73
N ALA A 357 8.66 -28.14 -9.17
CA ALA A 357 9.69 -28.70 -8.29
C ALA A 357 10.08 -27.71 -7.18
N ILE A 358 10.19 -26.42 -7.50
CA ILE A 358 10.45 -25.37 -6.50
C ILE A 358 9.27 -25.24 -5.54
N ASN A 359 8.01 -25.30 -6.03
CA ASN A 359 6.82 -25.25 -5.19
C ASN A 359 6.81 -26.35 -4.11
N PHE A 360 7.10 -27.59 -4.48
CA PHE A 360 7.11 -28.70 -3.53
C PHE A 360 8.28 -28.65 -2.53
N ALA A 361 9.26 -27.79 -2.74
CA ALA A 361 10.34 -27.52 -1.80
C ALA A 361 9.96 -26.50 -0.69
N ILE A 362 8.79 -25.88 -0.77
CA ILE A 362 8.40 -24.76 0.10
C ILE A 362 7.37 -25.22 1.14
N ASP A 363 7.74 -25.12 2.41
CA ASP A 363 6.82 -25.24 3.55
C ASP A 363 6.29 -23.84 3.90
N ARG A 364 5.06 -23.56 3.49
CA ARG A 364 4.43 -22.25 3.69
C ARG A 364 4.02 -22.00 5.13
N GLU A 365 3.67 -23.07 5.87
CA GLU A 365 3.34 -22.95 7.30
C GLU A 365 4.57 -22.53 8.08
N GLU A 366 5.72 -23.19 7.86
CA GLU A 366 6.98 -22.81 8.50
C GLU A 366 7.41 -21.37 8.15
N LEU A 367 7.19 -20.91 6.90
CA LEU A 367 7.46 -19.54 6.52
C LEU A 367 6.68 -18.53 7.35
N VAL A 368 5.40 -18.77 7.59
CA VAL A 368 4.55 -17.89 8.39
C VAL A 368 4.88 -18.00 9.88
N GLU A 369 4.98 -19.23 10.39
CA GLU A 369 5.23 -19.49 11.83
C GLU A 369 6.58 -18.94 12.29
N ILE A 370 7.66 -19.15 11.53
CA ILE A 370 8.99 -18.69 11.91
C ILE A 370 9.27 -17.28 11.37
N GLY A 371 9.03 -17.04 10.09
CA GLY A 371 9.37 -15.78 9.44
C GLY A 371 8.52 -14.61 9.90
N TRP A 372 7.24 -14.85 10.13
CA TRP A 372 6.30 -13.84 10.61
C TRP A 372 5.72 -14.12 11.99
N GLN A 373 6.28 -15.09 12.74
CA GLN A 373 5.87 -15.40 14.12
C GLN A 373 4.35 -15.62 14.23
N GLY A 374 3.76 -16.34 13.27
CA GLY A 374 2.32 -16.60 13.20
C GLY A 374 1.47 -15.38 12.81
N SER A 375 2.07 -14.25 12.42
CA SER A 375 1.34 -12.99 12.18
C SER A 375 0.91 -12.79 10.73
N GLY A 376 0.50 -13.83 10.03
CA GLY A 376 0.04 -13.75 8.65
C GLY A 376 -0.55 -15.08 8.16
N ASN A 377 -0.97 -15.09 6.90
CA ASN A 377 -1.48 -16.29 6.22
C ASN A 377 -0.62 -16.60 4.99
N TYR A 378 -0.43 -17.88 4.69
CA TYR A 378 0.14 -18.26 3.41
C TYR A 378 -0.89 -18.12 2.26
N ALA A 379 -0.41 -18.06 1.03
CA ALA A 379 -1.24 -17.96 -0.18
C ALA A 379 -1.13 -19.23 -1.03
N LEU A 380 -2.27 -19.66 -1.60
CA LEU A 380 -2.33 -20.75 -2.57
C LEU A 380 -2.72 -20.26 -3.98
N LEU A 381 -3.34 -19.10 -4.08
CA LEU A 381 -3.78 -18.48 -5.33
C LEU A 381 -3.19 -17.07 -5.47
N PRO A 382 -3.09 -16.52 -6.69
CA PRO A 382 -2.61 -15.15 -6.93
C PRO A 382 -3.69 -14.10 -6.64
N LEU A 383 -4.56 -14.36 -5.67
CA LEU A 383 -5.72 -13.55 -5.31
C LEU A 383 -5.70 -13.20 -3.81
N PRO A 384 -6.22 -12.03 -3.41
CA PRO A 384 -6.32 -11.67 -2.00
C PRO A 384 -7.40 -12.49 -1.29
N GLU A 385 -7.06 -13.03 -0.13
CA GLU A 385 -7.98 -13.83 0.68
C GLU A 385 -8.85 -12.93 1.59
N VAL A 386 -9.75 -12.19 0.96
CA VAL A 386 -10.72 -11.31 1.63
C VAL A 386 -12.14 -11.86 1.50
N PRO A 387 -13.09 -11.45 2.38
CA PRO A 387 -14.44 -12.02 2.40
C PRO A 387 -15.18 -12.00 1.07
N GLN A 388 -15.05 -10.95 0.27
CA GLN A 388 -15.72 -10.88 -1.03
C GLN A 388 -15.10 -11.81 -2.09
N MET A 389 -13.87 -12.26 -1.91
CA MET A 389 -13.21 -13.20 -2.81
C MET A 389 -13.46 -14.67 -2.46
N GLN A 390 -14.05 -14.98 -1.30
CA GLN A 390 -14.29 -16.36 -0.84
C GLN A 390 -15.07 -17.22 -1.83
N PRO A 391 -16.08 -16.74 -2.57
CA PRO A 391 -16.76 -17.54 -3.61
C PRO A 391 -15.80 -18.05 -4.70
N TYR A 392 -14.78 -17.27 -5.05
CA TYR A 392 -13.77 -17.66 -6.05
C TYR A 392 -12.78 -18.69 -5.49
N PHE A 393 -12.40 -18.58 -4.21
CA PHE A 393 -11.58 -19.59 -3.54
C PHE A 393 -12.34 -20.93 -3.45
N ALA A 394 -13.59 -20.89 -3.01
CA ALA A 394 -14.45 -22.08 -2.97
C ALA A 394 -14.62 -22.73 -4.36
N ALA A 395 -14.76 -21.89 -5.40
CA ALA A 395 -14.88 -22.39 -6.78
C ALA A 395 -13.58 -23.01 -7.33
N ALA A 396 -12.42 -22.74 -6.73
CA ALA A 396 -11.13 -23.29 -7.12
C ALA A 396 -10.63 -24.42 -6.20
N GLU A 397 -11.38 -24.82 -5.18
CA GLU A 397 -10.97 -25.80 -4.17
C GLU A 397 -10.55 -27.15 -4.78
N ASP A 398 -11.31 -27.68 -5.72
CA ASP A 398 -11.00 -28.90 -6.44
C ASP A 398 -9.74 -28.80 -7.32
N LEU A 399 -9.46 -27.61 -7.86
CA LEU A 399 -8.23 -27.34 -8.62
C LEU A 399 -7.03 -27.28 -7.67
N ILE A 400 -7.16 -26.59 -6.53
CA ILE A 400 -6.12 -26.54 -5.50
C ILE A 400 -5.75 -27.95 -5.03
N ALA A 401 -6.77 -28.77 -4.76
CA ALA A 401 -6.59 -30.18 -4.37
C ALA A 401 -5.96 -31.02 -5.49
N LYS A 402 -6.39 -30.86 -6.74
CA LYS A 402 -5.86 -31.57 -7.90
C LYS A 402 -4.36 -31.33 -8.12
N TYR A 403 -3.95 -30.08 -8.01
CA TYR A 403 -2.55 -29.69 -8.23
C TYR A 403 -1.69 -29.78 -6.97
N GLU A 404 -2.29 -29.99 -5.80
CA GLU A 404 -1.60 -30.11 -4.50
C GLU A 404 -0.65 -28.92 -4.22
N ILE A 405 -1.08 -27.72 -4.58
CA ILE A 405 -0.23 -26.50 -4.60
C ILE A 405 0.38 -26.16 -3.23
N GLY A 406 -0.31 -26.51 -2.13
CA GLY A 406 0.18 -26.30 -0.76
C GLY A 406 1.04 -27.43 -0.21
N LEU A 407 1.25 -28.52 -0.97
CA LEU A 407 2.01 -29.67 -0.48
C LEU A 407 3.51 -29.36 -0.42
N HIS A 408 4.13 -29.57 0.75
CA HIS A 408 5.57 -29.65 0.91
C HIS A 408 6.02 -31.10 0.75
N ASP A 409 6.80 -31.40 -0.29
CA ASP A 409 7.30 -32.75 -0.62
C ASP A 409 8.63 -32.69 -1.36
N THR A 410 9.74 -32.73 -0.62
CA THR A 410 11.09 -32.70 -1.18
C THR A 410 11.43 -33.96 -1.99
N ALA A 411 10.74 -35.09 -1.75
CA ALA A 411 10.91 -36.30 -2.56
C ALA A 411 10.33 -36.10 -3.97
N ARG A 412 9.18 -35.43 -4.06
CA ARG A 412 8.56 -35.04 -5.33
C ARG A 412 9.41 -34.00 -6.08
N THR A 413 9.94 -33.00 -5.35
CA THR A 413 10.98 -32.10 -5.92
C THR A 413 12.11 -32.89 -6.57
N ALA A 414 12.68 -33.86 -5.83
CA ALA A 414 13.79 -34.65 -6.33
C ALA A 414 13.40 -35.55 -7.53
N ALA A 415 12.18 -36.08 -7.57
CA ALA A 415 11.70 -36.86 -8.70
C ALA A 415 11.59 -36.02 -9.97
N ILE A 416 11.02 -34.83 -9.88
CA ILE A 416 10.89 -33.90 -11.01
C ILE A 416 12.28 -33.47 -11.51
N MET A 417 13.16 -33.03 -10.61
CA MET A 417 14.52 -32.59 -10.96
C MET A 417 15.30 -33.68 -11.70
N ARG A 418 15.26 -34.92 -11.21
CA ARG A 418 15.90 -36.06 -11.92
C ARG A 418 15.28 -36.33 -13.29
N GLY A 419 13.94 -36.24 -13.38
CA GLY A 419 13.20 -36.38 -14.65
C GLY A 419 13.61 -35.33 -15.70
N LYS A 420 14.04 -34.14 -15.26
CA LYS A 420 14.55 -33.06 -16.11
C LYS A 420 16.07 -33.12 -16.35
N GLY A 421 16.72 -34.20 -15.92
CA GLY A 421 18.15 -34.45 -16.16
C GLY A 421 19.09 -33.75 -15.17
N TRP A 422 18.58 -33.25 -14.05
CA TRP A 422 19.38 -32.73 -12.94
C TRP A 422 19.84 -33.85 -12.02
N ALA A 423 21.06 -33.78 -11.52
CA ALA A 423 21.64 -34.71 -10.57
C ALA A 423 22.19 -33.97 -9.35
N ARG A 424 22.18 -34.62 -8.18
CA ARG A 424 22.83 -34.05 -6.98
C ARG A 424 24.33 -34.06 -7.13
N GLY A 425 24.96 -32.92 -6.90
CA GLY A 425 26.42 -32.80 -6.87
C GLY A 425 27.05 -33.58 -5.71
N ALA A 426 28.28 -34.03 -5.89
CA ALA A 426 28.98 -34.85 -4.90
C ALA A 426 29.49 -34.03 -3.70
N GLY A 427 29.72 -32.73 -3.85
CA GLY A 427 30.31 -31.86 -2.82
C GLY A 427 29.26 -31.21 -1.92
N ASP A 428 28.58 -30.20 -2.44
CA ASP A 428 27.57 -29.41 -1.73
C ASP A 428 26.17 -30.03 -1.74
N GLY A 429 25.97 -31.04 -2.59
CA GLY A 429 24.66 -31.71 -2.72
C GLY A 429 23.63 -30.91 -3.50
N TYR A 430 24.01 -29.80 -4.17
CA TYR A 430 23.07 -29.05 -4.99
C TYR A 430 22.77 -29.75 -6.33
N TRP A 431 21.59 -29.42 -6.90
CA TRP A 431 21.22 -29.91 -8.24
C TRP A 431 22.18 -29.33 -9.26
N GLN A 432 22.70 -30.21 -10.13
CA GLN A 432 23.66 -29.85 -11.18
C GLN A 432 23.23 -30.48 -12.50
N LYS A 433 23.43 -29.75 -13.58
CA LYS A 433 23.26 -30.23 -14.96
C LYS A 433 24.43 -29.72 -15.80
N GLU A 434 25.09 -30.61 -16.54
CA GLU A 434 26.27 -30.30 -17.35
C GLU A 434 27.42 -29.65 -16.55
N GLY A 435 27.48 -29.91 -15.23
CA GLY A 435 28.51 -29.39 -14.34
C GLY A 435 28.20 -28.04 -13.70
N GLU A 436 27.05 -27.43 -14.05
CA GLU A 436 26.60 -26.17 -13.46
C GLU A 436 25.52 -26.39 -12.38
N ALA A 437 25.65 -25.71 -11.24
CA ALA A 437 24.67 -25.75 -10.16
C ALA A 437 23.42 -25.00 -10.52
N PHE A 438 22.26 -25.51 -10.05
CA PHE A 438 20.98 -24.79 -10.14
C PHE A 438 20.94 -23.66 -9.11
N SER A 439 21.24 -22.44 -9.54
CA SER A 439 21.29 -21.28 -8.67
C SER A 439 19.98 -20.46 -8.72
N ILE A 440 19.47 -20.08 -7.56
CA ILE A 440 18.30 -19.20 -7.39
C ILE A 440 18.73 -18.00 -6.55
N THR A 441 18.72 -16.80 -7.13
CA THR A 441 18.92 -15.56 -6.38
C THR A 441 17.63 -14.77 -6.34
N ILE A 442 16.98 -14.71 -5.17
CA ILE A 442 15.69 -14.06 -4.97
C ILE A 442 15.92 -12.58 -4.66
N ASP A 443 15.52 -11.69 -5.55
CA ASP A 443 15.52 -10.24 -5.28
C ASP A 443 14.30 -9.88 -4.41
N ILE A 444 14.50 -9.05 -3.35
CA ILE A 444 13.46 -8.75 -2.37
C ILE A 444 13.40 -7.28 -1.95
N LEU A 445 12.23 -6.87 -1.46
CA LEU A 445 12.04 -5.66 -0.67
C LEU A 445 12.38 -5.91 0.82
N ALA A 446 12.64 -4.81 1.56
CA ALA A 446 12.91 -4.86 3.00
C ALA A 446 11.82 -5.59 3.80
N HIS A 447 10.56 -5.46 3.40
CA HIS A 447 9.40 -6.07 4.06
C HIS A 447 9.46 -7.60 4.15
N PHE A 448 10.22 -8.26 3.26
CA PHE A 448 10.33 -9.71 3.20
C PHE A 448 11.64 -10.25 3.81
N GLN A 449 12.44 -9.39 4.44
CA GLN A 449 13.75 -9.76 4.97
C GLN A 449 13.70 -10.80 6.10
N ASP A 450 12.59 -10.89 6.83
CA ASP A 450 12.44 -11.84 7.94
C ASP A 450 11.96 -13.23 7.43
N LEU A 451 11.21 -13.26 6.34
CA LEU A 451 10.67 -14.47 5.71
C LEU A 451 11.67 -15.15 4.76
N THR A 452 12.41 -14.35 3.99
CA THR A 452 13.24 -14.89 2.89
C THR A 452 14.39 -15.77 3.34
N PRO A 453 15.08 -15.56 4.48
CA PRO A 453 16.10 -16.50 4.96
C PRO A 453 15.59 -17.92 5.17
N ILE A 454 14.35 -18.07 5.63
CA ILE A 454 13.71 -19.39 5.84
C ILE A 454 13.41 -20.03 4.47
N LEU A 455 12.80 -19.27 3.55
CA LEU A 455 12.59 -19.74 2.17
C LEU A 455 13.88 -20.22 1.51
N VAL A 456 14.96 -19.46 1.67
CA VAL A 456 16.29 -19.84 1.14
C VAL A 456 16.82 -21.11 1.81
N ALA A 457 16.61 -21.29 3.13
CA ALA A 457 17.01 -22.49 3.83
C ALA A 457 16.26 -23.74 3.32
N GLN A 458 14.95 -23.66 3.14
CA GLN A 458 14.11 -24.73 2.58
C GLN A 458 14.55 -25.11 1.15
N LEU A 459 14.80 -24.11 0.30
CA LEU A 459 15.29 -24.36 -1.05
C LEU A 459 16.68 -25.03 -1.06
N LYS A 460 17.58 -24.65 -0.14
CA LYS A 460 18.88 -25.31 0.02
C LYS A 460 18.74 -26.75 0.48
N GLU A 461 17.89 -27.03 1.43
CA GLU A 461 17.59 -28.39 1.90
C GLU A 461 17.05 -29.26 0.75
N ALA A 462 16.17 -28.70 -0.08
CA ALA A 462 15.67 -29.35 -1.29
C ALA A 462 16.75 -29.48 -2.39
N GLY A 463 17.93 -28.84 -2.23
CA GLY A 463 19.11 -28.96 -3.09
C GLY A 463 19.27 -27.90 -4.17
N PHE A 464 18.62 -26.80 -4.04
CA PHE A 464 18.89 -25.63 -4.88
C PHE A 464 20.00 -24.78 -4.25
N ASP A 465 20.91 -24.24 -5.06
CA ASP A 465 21.88 -23.23 -4.61
C ASP A 465 21.15 -21.88 -4.49
N ALA A 466 20.43 -21.69 -3.38
CA ALA A 466 19.56 -20.56 -3.19
C ALA A 466 20.24 -19.44 -2.38
N SER A 467 19.95 -18.20 -2.75
CA SER A 467 20.37 -16.99 -2.05
C SER A 467 19.31 -15.89 -2.22
N PHE A 468 19.44 -14.81 -1.49
CA PHE A 468 18.61 -13.63 -1.72
C PHE A 468 19.43 -12.35 -1.75
N ARG A 469 18.86 -11.32 -2.37
CA ARG A 469 19.50 -10.02 -2.54
C ARG A 469 18.49 -8.90 -2.28
N ARG A 470 18.90 -7.93 -1.51
CA ARG A 470 18.17 -6.68 -1.30
C ARG A 470 18.94 -5.54 -1.97
N THR A 471 18.32 -4.86 -2.92
CA THR A 471 18.92 -3.72 -3.64
C THR A 471 17.93 -2.58 -3.76
N SER A 472 18.43 -1.35 -3.87
CA SER A 472 17.60 -0.15 -4.08
C SER A 472 16.95 -0.11 -5.47
N ASP A 473 17.48 -0.83 -6.44
CA ASP A 473 16.99 -0.93 -7.81
C ASP A 473 16.08 -2.16 -8.05
N PHE A 474 15.61 -2.79 -6.97
CA PHE A 474 14.80 -4.02 -7.03
C PHE A 474 13.62 -3.91 -8.02
N ILE A 475 12.79 -2.86 -7.92
CA ILE A 475 11.61 -2.69 -8.78
C ILE A 475 12.01 -2.57 -10.26
N SER A 476 13.09 -1.82 -10.55
CA SER A 476 13.59 -1.68 -11.91
C SER A 476 14.08 -3.02 -12.47
N ARG A 477 14.86 -3.77 -11.69
CA ARG A 477 15.39 -5.09 -12.08
C ARG A 477 14.28 -6.10 -12.32
N MET A 478 13.28 -6.15 -11.43
CA MET A 478 12.11 -7.01 -11.55
C MET A 478 11.34 -6.69 -12.84
N ASN A 479 11.02 -5.42 -13.06
CA ASN A 479 10.23 -5.00 -14.23
C ASN A 479 11.01 -5.10 -15.54
N GLN A 480 12.36 -5.01 -15.53
CA GLN A 480 13.21 -5.30 -16.67
C GLN A 480 13.45 -6.79 -16.92
N GLY A 481 13.06 -7.67 -15.97
CA GLY A 481 13.32 -9.12 -16.06
C GLY A 481 14.76 -9.52 -15.80
N THR A 482 15.63 -8.61 -15.31
CA THR A 482 17.02 -8.88 -14.92
C THR A 482 17.12 -9.41 -13.48
N ALA A 483 16.04 -9.36 -12.69
CA ALA A 483 15.84 -10.21 -11.53
C ALA A 483 15.21 -11.52 -12.02
N HIS A 484 16.01 -12.58 -12.16
CA HIS A 484 15.54 -13.87 -12.69
C HIS A 484 14.53 -14.55 -11.77
N SER A 485 14.62 -14.30 -10.45
CA SER A 485 13.59 -14.62 -9.45
C SER A 485 13.44 -13.49 -8.45
N PHE A 486 12.23 -13.32 -7.93
CA PHE A 486 11.90 -12.22 -7.03
C PHE A 486 10.71 -12.57 -6.13
N LEU A 487 10.64 -11.95 -4.95
CA LEU A 487 9.50 -12.10 -4.05
C LEU A 487 8.69 -10.79 -4.09
N MET A 488 7.54 -10.85 -4.75
CA MET A 488 6.65 -9.70 -4.92
C MET A 488 5.26 -10.16 -5.39
N GLY A 489 4.31 -9.25 -5.33
CA GLY A 489 2.98 -9.39 -5.89
C GLY A 489 2.53 -8.10 -6.55
N ASN A 490 1.26 -8.05 -6.92
CA ASN A 490 0.63 -6.85 -7.49
C ASN A 490 -0.66 -6.53 -6.75
N LEU A 491 -1.03 -5.26 -6.77
CA LEU A 491 -2.32 -4.82 -6.24
C LEU A 491 -3.45 -5.50 -7.00
N ASN A 492 -4.36 -6.13 -6.28
CA ASN A 492 -5.52 -6.82 -6.82
C ASN A 492 -6.81 -6.08 -6.48
N SER A 493 -7.86 -6.36 -7.23
CA SER A 493 -9.23 -6.05 -6.79
C SER A 493 -9.60 -6.89 -5.56
N MET A 494 -10.46 -6.32 -4.72
CA MET A 494 -11.07 -7.03 -3.60
C MET A 494 -12.48 -7.52 -3.93
N SER A 495 -12.98 -7.28 -5.14
CA SER A 495 -14.35 -7.60 -5.56
C SER A 495 -14.45 -8.74 -6.57
N ASP A 496 -13.40 -8.96 -7.37
CA ASP A 496 -13.39 -9.98 -8.42
C ASP A 496 -11.96 -10.32 -8.86
N PRO A 497 -11.74 -11.49 -9.50
CA PRO A 497 -10.42 -11.98 -9.85
C PRO A 497 -9.79 -11.32 -11.09
N TYR A 498 -10.54 -10.50 -11.84
CA TYR A 498 -10.09 -9.98 -13.14
C TYR A 498 -8.76 -9.25 -13.03
N GLN A 499 -8.66 -8.28 -12.12
CA GLN A 499 -7.44 -7.48 -12.00
C GLN A 499 -6.22 -8.36 -11.69
N GLY A 500 -6.35 -9.26 -10.71
CA GLY A 500 -5.24 -10.14 -10.31
C GLY A 500 -4.77 -11.07 -11.42
N LEU A 501 -5.70 -11.67 -12.15
CA LEU A 501 -5.38 -12.56 -13.26
C LEU A 501 -4.91 -11.80 -14.49
N SER A 502 -5.43 -10.59 -14.73
CA SER A 502 -5.03 -9.78 -15.89
C SER A 502 -3.55 -9.40 -15.88
N HIS A 503 -2.89 -9.37 -14.73
CA HIS A 503 -1.45 -9.12 -14.61
C HIS A 503 -0.60 -10.19 -15.33
N PHE A 504 -1.14 -11.38 -15.54
CA PHE A 504 -0.48 -12.46 -16.27
C PHE A 504 -0.78 -12.49 -17.77
N HIS A 505 -1.59 -11.57 -18.28
CA HIS A 505 -1.92 -11.50 -19.70
C HIS A 505 -0.69 -11.13 -20.55
N SER A 506 -0.50 -11.80 -21.68
CA SER A 506 0.68 -11.65 -22.57
C SER A 506 0.87 -10.23 -23.13
N ARG A 507 -0.19 -9.36 -23.11
CA ARG A 507 -0.08 -7.95 -23.51
C ARG A 507 0.99 -7.18 -22.74
N TYR A 508 1.28 -7.61 -21.51
CA TYR A 508 2.29 -6.99 -20.65
C TYR A 508 3.70 -7.60 -20.82
N MET A 509 3.83 -8.66 -21.62
CA MET A 509 5.12 -9.29 -21.85
C MET A 509 6.06 -8.35 -22.61
N ARG A 510 7.30 -8.28 -22.14
CA ARG A 510 8.39 -7.53 -22.78
C ARG A 510 9.64 -8.38 -22.78
N PRO A 511 10.54 -8.23 -23.77
CA PRO A 511 11.87 -8.83 -23.73
C PRO A 511 12.65 -8.48 -22.44
N THR A 512 13.53 -9.37 -22.01
CA THR A 512 14.46 -9.06 -20.91
C THR A 512 15.28 -7.82 -21.26
N GLY A 513 15.41 -6.90 -20.33
CA GLY A 513 16.04 -5.58 -20.49
C GLY A 513 15.05 -4.45 -20.77
N GLU A 514 13.83 -4.73 -21.23
CA GLU A 514 12.77 -3.74 -21.40
C GLU A 514 11.84 -3.70 -20.19
N MET A 515 11.38 -2.49 -19.83
CA MET A 515 10.44 -2.30 -18.72
C MET A 515 9.08 -2.90 -19.06
N ALA A 516 8.63 -3.85 -18.25
CA ALA A 516 7.27 -4.36 -18.26
C ALA A 516 6.46 -3.71 -17.13
N GLU A 517 5.17 -3.54 -17.32
CA GLU A 517 4.25 -3.09 -16.26
C GLU A 517 4.11 -4.16 -15.17
N TYR A 518 3.99 -5.44 -15.57
CA TYR A 518 4.00 -6.60 -14.68
C TYR A 518 5.15 -7.55 -15.04
N ALA A 519 5.82 -8.08 -14.04
CA ALA A 519 7.12 -8.72 -14.20
C ALA A 519 7.08 -10.19 -14.66
N TRP A 520 5.90 -10.80 -14.80
CA TRP A 520 5.72 -12.26 -14.94
C TRP A 520 6.28 -12.86 -16.23
N ARG A 521 6.34 -12.09 -17.32
CA ARG A 521 6.89 -12.52 -18.64
C ARG A 521 6.41 -13.90 -19.07
N TRP A 522 5.12 -14.12 -18.97
CA TRP A 522 4.46 -15.36 -19.34
C TRP A 522 3.41 -15.09 -20.42
N ALA A 523 3.16 -16.05 -21.28
CA ALA A 523 2.17 -15.95 -22.35
C ALA A 523 1.44 -17.28 -22.54
N ASN A 524 0.11 -17.21 -22.58
CA ASN A 524 -0.75 -18.31 -22.95
C ASN A 524 -1.99 -17.76 -23.66
N PRO A 525 -2.16 -18.00 -24.99
CA PRO A 525 -3.26 -17.42 -25.76
C PRO A 525 -4.67 -17.85 -25.29
N GLU A 526 -4.82 -19.06 -24.72
CA GLU A 526 -6.11 -19.53 -24.20
C GLU A 526 -6.44 -18.80 -22.91
N PHE A 527 -5.46 -18.60 -22.05
CA PHE A 527 -5.60 -17.78 -20.84
C PHE A 527 -5.96 -16.33 -21.21
N ASP A 528 -5.24 -15.73 -22.15
CA ASP A 528 -5.47 -14.36 -22.61
C ASP A 528 -6.91 -14.15 -23.10
N ALA A 529 -7.43 -15.09 -23.88
CA ALA A 529 -8.80 -15.05 -24.38
C ALA A 529 -9.85 -15.10 -23.24
N LEU A 530 -9.58 -15.87 -22.19
CA LEU A 530 -10.44 -15.92 -21.01
C LEU A 530 -10.39 -14.63 -20.20
N ILE A 531 -9.21 -14.01 -20.05
CA ILE A 531 -9.06 -12.72 -19.38
C ILE A 531 -9.78 -11.62 -20.16
N ASP A 532 -9.71 -11.62 -21.49
CA ASP A 532 -10.45 -10.67 -22.33
C ASP A 532 -11.98 -10.86 -22.24
N GLN A 533 -12.46 -12.09 -22.07
CA GLN A 533 -13.87 -12.33 -21.76
C GLN A 533 -14.24 -11.81 -20.37
N MET A 534 -13.41 -12.12 -19.36
CA MET A 534 -13.61 -11.66 -17.99
C MET A 534 -13.67 -10.13 -17.90
N ALA A 535 -12.83 -9.42 -18.67
CA ALA A 535 -12.80 -7.96 -18.73
C ALA A 535 -14.17 -7.34 -19.06
N ARG A 536 -14.97 -8.01 -19.91
CA ARG A 536 -16.28 -7.56 -20.40
C ARG A 536 -17.45 -8.15 -19.63
N THR A 537 -17.21 -9.10 -18.74
CA THR A 537 -18.25 -9.81 -17.99
C THR A 537 -18.45 -9.14 -16.63
N PRO A 538 -19.66 -8.73 -16.24
CA PRO A 538 -19.95 -8.20 -14.92
C PRO A 538 -19.60 -9.18 -13.80
N ASN A 539 -19.22 -8.67 -12.63
CA ASN A 539 -18.80 -9.51 -11.49
C ASN A 539 -19.90 -10.46 -10.98
N ASP A 540 -21.14 -10.03 -11.08
CA ASP A 540 -22.34 -10.76 -10.63
C ASP A 540 -22.95 -11.67 -11.72
N ALA A 541 -22.40 -11.64 -12.93
CA ALA A 541 -22.87 -12.51 -14.01
C ALA A 541 -22.50 -13.98 -13.71
N PRO A 542 -23.45 -14.93 -13.87
CA PRO A 542 -23.18 -16.37 -13.63
C PRO A 542 -22.00 -16.91 -14.45
N GLU A 543 -21.76 -16.32 -15.61
CA GLU A 543 -20.68 -16.68 -16.52
C GLU A 543 -19.29 -16.34 -15.97
N MET A 544 -19.17 -15.32 -15.11
CA MET A 544 -17.92 -14.92 -14.49
C MET A 544 -17.23 -16.09 -13.78
N MET A 545 -17.99 -16.87 -13.02
CA MET A 545 -17.45 -18.00 -12.28
C MET A 545 -16.91 -19.11 -13.19
N ARG A 546 -17.56 -19.36 -14.33
CA ARG A 546 -17.08 -20.31 -15.34
C ARG A 546 -15.75 -19.84 -15.95
N ILE A 547 -15.72 -18.59 -16.42
CA ILE A 547 -14.51 -17.99 -17.03
C ILE A 547 -13.34 -18.03 -16.02
N TYR A 548 -13.61 -17.66 -14.77
CA TYR A 548 -12.61 -17.71 -13.71
C TYR A 548 -12.04 -19.11 -13.52
N ARG A 549 -12.87 -20.13 -13.40
CA ARG A 549 -12.42 -21.52 -13.19
C ARG A 549 -11.57 -22.03 -14.37
N GLU A 550 -11.99 -21.73 -15.61
CA GLU A 550 -11.22 -22.10 -16.80
C GLU A 550 -9.85 -21.39 -16.83
N ALA A 551 -9.80 -20.10 -16.53
CA ALA A 551 -8.56 -19.34 -16.45
C ALA A 551 -7.64 -19.86 -15.31
N MET A 552 -8.20 -20.16 -14.14
CA MET A 552 -7.44 -20.71 -13.02
C MET A 552 -6.90 -22.11 -13.30
N ALA A 553 -7.63 -22.95 -14.04
CA ALA A 553 -7.13 -24.27 -14.41
C ALA A 553 -5.87 -24.16 -15.29
N ILE A 554 -5.86 -23.24 -16.27
CA ILE A 554 -4.69 -22.98 -17.10
C ILE A 554 -3.55 -22.38 -16.25
N TRP A 555 -3.86 -21.40 -15.41
CA TRP A 555 -2.87 -20.74 -14.56
C TRP A 555 -2.18 -21.73 -13.62
N LEU A 556 -2.94 -22.62 -12.98
CA LEU A 556 -2.40 -23.65 -12.09
C LEU A 556 -1.62 -24.72 -12.86
N GLU A 557 -2.05 -25.10 -14.07
CA GLU A 557 -1.30 -26.06 -14.88
C GLU A 557 0.06 -25.51 -15.30
N GLU A 558 0.09 -24.25 -15.78
CA GLU A 558 1.29 -23.57 -16.25
C GLU A 558 2.12 -22.97 -15.11
N PHE A 559 1.51 -22.59 -14.04
CA PHE A 559 2.10 -22.13 -12.79
C PHE A 559 3.15 -21.02 -12.95
N PRO A 560 2.81 -19.87 -13.54
CA PRO A 560 3.77 -18.83 -13.89
C PRO A 560 4.38 -18.10 -12.68
N ALA A 561 3.82 -18.26 -11.50
CA ALA A 561 4.32 -17.76 -10.23
C ALA A 561 3.92 -18.71 -9.11
N ILE A 562 4.70 -18.76 -8.05
CA ILE A 562 4.43 -19.60 -6.86
C ILE A 562 3.85 -18.70 -5.77
N PRO A 563 2.54 -18.76 -5.43
CA PRO A 563 2.00 -18.02 -4.30
C PRO A 563 2.67 -18.44 -2.99
N ILE A 564 3.07 -17.49 -2.19
CA ILE A 564 3.80 -17.73 -0.94
C ILE A 564 2.95 -17.31 0.26
N VAL A 565 2.61 -16.01 0.37
CA VAL A 565 1.91 -15.44 1.51
C VAL A 565 0.90 -14.37 1.08
N GLN A 566 -0.11 -14.15 1.90
CA GLN A 566 -0.93 -12.95 1.84
C GLN A 566 -0.20 -11.83 2.56
N TRP A 567 -0.08 -10.63 1.97
CA TRP A 567 0.61 -9.52 2.66
C TRP A 567 -0.27 -8.97 3.79
N PRO A 568 0.14 -9.14 5.05
CA PRO A 568 -0.60 -8.61 6.19
C PRO A 568 -0.10 -7.20 6.55
N HIS A 569 -1.01 -6.28 6.88
CA HIS A 569 -0.64 -5.03 7.53
C HIS A 569 -0.87 -5.11 9.05
N ARG A 570 0.22 -5.10 9.81
CA ARG A 570 0.26 -5.13 11.28
C ARG A 570 0.33 -3.71 11.82
N ILE A 571 -0.83 -3.07 11.94
CA ILE A 571 -0.95 -1.68 12.36
C ILE A 571 -1.35 -1.65 13.83
N PRO A 572 -0.49 -1.09 14.71
CA PRO A 572 -0.85 -0.87 16.10
C PRO A 572 -1.80 0.32 16.22
N VAL A 573 -2.76 0.21 17.11
CA VAL A 573 -3.68 1.29 17.48
C VAL A 573 -3.64 1.51 18.99
N ASN A 574 -3.60 2.78 19.41
CA ASN A 574 -3.55 3.18 20.81
C ASN A 574 -4.91 3.71 21.24
N GLU A 575 -5.60 2.96 22.09
CA GLU A 575 -6.93 3.29 22.59
C GLU A 575 -6.92 4.18 23.84
N THR A 576 -5.82 4.86 24.14
CA THR A 576 -5.73 5.78 25.27
C THR A 576 -6.66 6.98 25.10
N TYR A 577 -6.77 7.52 23.90
CA TYR A 577 -7.59 8.70 23.61
C TYR A 577 -8.78 8.42 22.69
N TRP A 578 -8.73 7.37 21.88
CA TRP A 578 -9.69 7.08 20.81
C TRP A 578 -10.11 5.62 20.81
N THR A 579 -11.40 5.37 20.78
CA THR A 579 -12.02 4.06 20.47
C THR A 579 -12.76 4.12 19.12
N GLY A 580 -13.26 2.98 18.65
CA GLY A 580 -13.95 2.88 17.36
C GLY A 580 -12.99 2.58 16.19
N TRP A 581 -11.81 2.06 16.47
CA TRP A 581 -10.91 1.52 15.46
C TRP A 581 -11.54 0.32 14.75
N PRO A 582 -11.33 0.16 13.43
CA PRO A 582 -11.79 -1.03 12.74
C PRO A 582 -11.02 -2.27 13.22
N SER A 583 -11.72 -3.40 13.30
CA SER A 583 -11.17 -4.66 13.77
C SER A 583 -11.72 -5.84 12.98
N ALA A 584 -11.22 -7.04 13.25
CA ALA A 584 -11.76 -8.28 12.68
C ALA A 584 -13.22 -8.54 13.11
N GLU A 585 -13.63 -8.05 14.29
CA GLU A 585 -15.00 -8.15 14.79
C GLU A 585 -15.94 -7.10 14.18
N ASP A 586 -15.39 -5.91 13.86
CA ASP A 586 -16.11 -4.82 13.19
C ASP A 586 -15.31 -4.29 11.99
N PRO A 587 -15.29 -5.03 10.88
CA PRO A 587 -14.47 -4.72 9.71
C PRO A 587 -15.17 -3.72 8.78
N TYR A 588 -15.62 -2.57 9.32
CA TYR A 588 -16.30 -1.53 8.53
C TYR A 588 -15.38 -0.87 7.50
N ILE A 589 -14.03 -0.92 7.70
CA ILE A 589 -12.95 -0.62 6.74
C ILE A 589 -11.63 -1.13 7.34
N ASN A 590 -10.48 -0.88 6.71
CA ASN A 590 -9.15 -1.16 7.29
C ASN A 590 -8.63 0.02 8.14
N SER A 591 -7.61 -0.23 8.98
CA SER A 591 -7.04 0.76 9.91
C SER A 591 -5.90 1.61 9.34
N SER A 592 -5.54 1.44 8.07
CA SER A 592 -4.42 2.17 7.46
C SER A 592 -4.72 3.65 7.26
N TYR A 593 -3.99 4.53 7.94
CA TYR A 593 -4.15 5.98 7.80
C TYR A 593 -3.79 6.50 6.40
N TRP A 594 -2.99 5.76 5.63
CA TRP A 594 -2.65 6.10 4.24
C TRP A 594 -3.68 5.63 3.21
N ALA A 595 -4.64 4.79 3.62
CA ALA A 595 -5.72 4.38 2.74
C ALA A 595 -6.68 5.55 2.47
N ARG A 596 -7.12 5.69 1.24
CA ARG A 596 -8.08 6.75 0.87
C ARG A 596 -9.43 6.63 1.57
N SER A 597 -9.74 5.48 2.13
CA SER A 597 -10.92 5.20 2.94
C SER A 597 -10.80 5.63 4.42
N TRP A 598 -9.66 6.17 4.86
CA TRP A 598 -9.44 6.46 6.29
C TRP A 598 -10.38 7.53 6.87
N LEU A 599 -11.02 8.34 6.03
CA LEU A 599 -12.12 9.21 6.47
C LEU A 599 -13.20 8.42 7.23
N LEU A 600 -13.53 7.21 6.79
CA LEU A 600 -14.52 6.36 7.48
C LEU A 600 -14.09 5.98 8.90
N VAL A 601 -12.79 5.81 9.14
CA VAL A 601 -12.24 5.56 10.47
C VAL A 601 -12.42 6.78 11.36
N LEU A 602 -12.10 7.97 10.85
CA LEU A 602 -12.26 9.24 11.59
C LEU A 602 -13.71 9.52 11.99
N LEU A 603 -14.67 9.10 11.16
CA LEU A 603 -16.09 9.26 11.41
C LEU A 603 -16.63 8.32 12.51
N ASN A 604 -15.93 7.21 12.77
CA ASN A 604 -16.29 6.23 13.80
C ASN A 604 -15.60 6.47 15.15
N PHE A 605 -14.59 7.33 15.20
CA PHE A 605 -13.87 7.58 16.44
C PHE A 605 -14.74 8.21 17.52
N GLN A 606 -14.58 7.68 18.75
CA GLN A 606 -15.15 8.22 19.96
C GLN A 606 -14.03 8.56 20.95
N PRO A 607 -14.03 9.76 21.54
CA PRO A 607 -13.03 10.10 22.55
C PRO A 607 -13.23 9.25 23.80
N VAL A 608 -12.14 8.77 24.36
CA VAL A 608 -12.13 8.14 25.68
C VAL A 608 -12.32 9.25 26.71
N GLY A 609 -13.33 9.10 27.60
CA GLY A 609 -13.75 10.09 28.55
C GLY A 609 -12.74 10.43 29.65
#